data_d982c4b6223f404700cca311a8c99e9b
#
_entry.id   d982c4b6223f404700cca311a8c99e9b
#
_cell.length_a   1.000
_cell.length_b   1.000
_cell.length_c   1.000
_cell.angle_alpha   90.00
_cell.angle_beta   90.00
_cell.angle_gamma   90.00
#
_symmetry.space_group_name_H-M   'P 1'
#
loop_
_entity.id
_entity.type
_entity.pdbx_description
1 polymer ?
#
loop_
_entity_poly.entity_id
_entity_poly.type
_entity_poly.pdbx_seq_one_letter_code
_entity_poly.pdbx_strand_id
1 'polypeptide(L)'
;MEADFDVPEPVYRSGRRAACAEAALVLEAVGLRPVLHDIDGAWVVVVAPHEAQRARTEIAAWQAENPPRPAEPPPRLPLADGRLGAAGYVLVVVGVALAVANFAFDSDWLEAGRVDGAAMRAGEWWRAVTALTLHADLQHLVGNIFFGSLFGGFAGRYLGSGMAWLLVLLAGATGNVINVVLQGFDHRAIGASTAVFAALGLLGALAWAGRRASAQGRWYRWGPVIGAVALLAFTGTGGERTDIGAHLWGFAAGLGAGLLAAVLPVQVLRRSGVQALAGLVALGVVASAWLLALA
;
A
#
# COMPACT_ATOMS: atom_id res chain seq x y z
N MET A 1 72.22 -7.10 -12.65
CA MET A 1 71.52 -6.54 -11.49
C MET A 1 70.14 -6.15 -11.99
N GLU A 2 69.26 -7.16 -12.07
CA GLU A 2 67.84 -6.96 -12.46
C GLU A 2 67.22 -6.16 -11.36
N ALA A 3 66.67 -5.01 -11.69
CA ALA A 3 65.81 -4.25 -10.81
C ALA A 3 64.51 -5.07 -10.63
N ASP A 4 64.35 -5.67 -9.45
CA ASP A 4 63.13 -6.30 -9.01
C ASP A 4 62.06 -5.20 -8.97
N PHE A 5 61.23 -5.11 -10.02
CA PHE A 5 60.10 -4.18 -10.06
C PHE A 5 59.09 -4.70 -9.07
N ASP A 6 59.05 -4.10 -7.88
CA ASP A 6 58.10 -4.36 -6.83
C ASP A 6 56.65 -4.10 -7.37
N VAL A 7 56.01 -5.14 -7.86
CA VAL A 7 54.65 -5.03 -8.42
C VAL A 7 53.69 -4.70 -7.27
N PRO A 8 52.97 -3.56 -7.32
CA PRO A 8 52.06 -3.17 -6.24
C PRO A 8 51.01 -4.24 -5.96
N GLU A 9 50.82 -4.56 -4.69
CA GLU A 9 49.89 -5.61 -4.26
C GLU A 9 48.53 -5.04 -3.85
N PRO A 10 47.39 -5.59 -4.34
CA PRO A 10 46.07 -5.15 -3.96
C PRO A 10 45.73 -5.55 -2.52
N VAL A 11 45.31 -4.58 -1.71
CA VAL A 11 45.00 -4.78 -0.31
C VAL A 11 43.50 -4.52 0.01
N TYR A 12 42.80 -3.76 -0.84
CA TYR A 12 41.39 -3.52 -0.70
C TYR A 12 40.73 -3.29 -2.07
N ARG A 13 39.51 -3.80 -2.29
CA ARG A 13 38.73 -3.64 -3.52
C ARG A 13 37.29 -3.30 -3.23
N SER A 14 36.69 -2.34 -3.97
CA SER A 14 35.29 -1.96 -3.84
C SER A 14 34.75 -1.41 -5.17
N GLY A 15 33.47 -1.62 -5.46
CA GLY A 15 32.76 -0.94 -6.55
C GLY A 15 32.52 0.57 -6.28
N ARG A 16 32.79 1.06 -5.05
CA ARG A 16 32.62 2.47 -4.69
C ARG A 16 33.99 3.13 -4.46
N ARG A 17 34.26 4.17 -5.24
CA ARG A 17 35.51 4.95 -5.10
C ARG A 17 35.70 5.50 -3.66
N ALA A 18 34.61 5.97 -3.05
CA ALA A 18 34.64 6.52 -1.69
C ALA A 18 35.13 5.51 -0.65
N ALA A 19 34.71 4.23 -0.74
CA ALA A 19 35.18 3.19 0.18
C ALA A 19 36.68 2.89 0.05
N CYS A 20 37.20 2.93 -1.18
CA CYS A 20 38.63 2.79 -1.39
C CYS A 20 39.44 4.02 -0.96
N ALA A 21 38.86 5.24 -1.11
CA ALA A 21 39.46 6.45 -0.61
C ALA A 21 39.51 6.47 0.95
N GLU A 22 38.51 6.00 1.61
CA GLU A 22 38.51 5.83 3.08
C GLU A 22 39.59 4.84 3.53
N ALA A 23 39.65 3.68 2.88
CA ALA A 23 40.71 2.70 3.17
C ALA A 23 42.13 3.26 2.93
N ALA A 24 42.32 4.04 1.85
CA ALA A 24 43.57 4.70 1.58
C ALA A 24 43.93 5.72 2.65
N LEU A 25 42.99 6.55 3.11
CA LEU A 25 43.22 7.50 4.21
C LEU A 25 43.64 6.80 5.51
N VAL A 26 43.07 5.65 5.83
CA VAL A 26 43.48 4.84 6.98
C VAL A 26 44.94 4.42 6.87
N LEU A 27 45.33 3.94 5.68
CA LEU A 27 46.74 3.52 5.42
C LEU A 27 47.70 4.70 5.46
N GLU A 28 47.31 5.86 4.90
CA GLU A 28 48.12 7.09 4.98
C GLU A 28 48.31 7.56 6.44
N ALA A 29 47.28 7.46 7.27
CA ALA A 29 47.34 7.83 8.68
C ALA A 29 48.35 6.99 9.48
N VAL A 30 48.60 5.74 9.08
CA VAL A 30 49.61 4.87 9.71
C VAL A 30 50.97 4.88 8.96
N GLY A 31 51.14 5.84 8.03
CA GLY A 31 52.42 6.11 7.35
C GLY A 31 52.68 5.20 6.14
N LEU A 32 51.69 4.46 5.64
CA LEU A 32 51.79 3.70 4.38
C LEU A 32 51.50 4.60 3.18
N ARG A 33 51.88 4.17 1.98
CA ARG A 33 51.70 4.94 0.73
C ARG A 33 50.77 4.20 -0.24
N PRO A 34 49.44 4.21 0.01
CA PRO A 34 48.49 3.54 -0.86
C PRO A 34 48.31 4.33 -2.18
N VAL A 35 48.04 3.59 -3.27
CA VAL A 35 47.62 4.17 -4.54
C VAL A 35 46.28 3.58 -4.95
N LEU A 36 45.38 4.44 -5.48
CA LEU A 36 44.09 4.02 -5.97
C LEU A 36 44.15 3.81 -7.48
N HIS A 37 43.68 2.64 -7.91
CA HIS A 37 43.52 2.29 -9.33
C HIS A 37 42.04 1.95 -9.62
N ASP A 38 41.62 2.27 -10.84
CA ASP A 38 40.36 1.73 -11.40
C ASP A 38 40.79 0.55 -12.32
N ILE A 39 40.30 -0.63 -11.96
CA ILE A 39 40.59 -1.87 -12.70
C ILE A 39 39.25 -2.51 -13.06
N ASP A 40 38.88 -2.52 -14.33
CA ASP A 40 37.63 -3.09 -14.85
C ASP A 40 36.34 -2.57 -14.15
N GLY A 41 36.30 -1.26 -13.85
CA GLY A 41 35.17 -0.62 -13.20
C GLY A 41 35.07 -0.88 -11.68
N ALA A 42 36.10 -1.49 -11.08
CA ALA A 42 36.25 -1.61 -9.64
C ALA A 42 37.48 -0.82 -9.16
N TRP A 43 37.29 -0.07 -8.06
CA TRP A 43 38.37 0.64 -7.40
C TRP A 43 39.19 -0.31 -6.54
N VAL A 44 40.52 -0.20 -6.61
CA VAL A 44 41.48 -1.04 -5.88
C VAL A 44 42.51 -0.15 -5.20
N VAL A 45 42.79 -0.44 -3.93
CA VAL A 45 43.89 0.17 -3.18
C VAL A 45 45.05 -0.80 -3.25
N VAL A 46 46.20 -0.31 -3.73
CA VAL A 46 47.43 -1.07 -3.80
C VAL A 46 48.52 -0.42 -2.95
N VAL A 47 49.42 -1.22 -2.44
CA VAL A 47 50.61 -0.80 -1.70
C VAL A 47 51.86 -1.57 -2.19
N ALA A 48 53.03 -1.19 -1.72
CA ALA A 48 54.23 -1.97 -1.97
C ALA A 48 54.10 -3.39 -1.34
N PRO A 49 54.64 -4.45 -2.01
CA PRO A 49 54.48 -5.84 -1.53
C PRO A 49 54.90 -6.06 -0.07
N HIS A 50 55.99 -5.44 0.36
CA HIS A 50 56.49 -5.54 1.72
C HIS A 50 55.55 -4.88 2.77
N GLU A 51 54.67 -3.99 2.36
CA GLU A 51 53.66 -3.31 3.21
C GLU A 51 52.31 -4.02 3.22
N ALA A 52 52.04 -4.95 2.28
CA ALA A 52 50.73 -5.50 2.01
C ALA A 52 50.09 -6.18 3.23
N GLN A 53 50.85 -6.98 3.97
CA GLN A 53 50.37 -7.66 5.16
C GLN A 53 49.97 -6.69 6.27
N ARG A 54 50.78 -5.65 6.51
CA ARG A 54 50.49 -4.59 7.47
C ARG A 54 49.25 -3.80 7.03
N ALA A 55 49.16 -3.43 5.76
CA ALA A 55 48.01 -2.71 5.24
C ALA A 55 46.68 -3.49 5.42
N ARG A 56 46.68 -4.80 5.15
CA ARG A 56 45.50 -5.64 5.37
C ARG A 56 45.10 -5.69 6.85
N THR A 57 46.06 -5.78 7.76
CA THR A 57 45.82 -5.79 9.20
C THR A 57 45.20 -4.47 9.66
N GLU A 58 45.73 -3.33 9.24
CA GLU A 58 45.23 -2.00 9.58
C GLU A 58 43.80 -1.77 9.03
N ILE A 59 43.53 -2.16 7.77
CA ILE A 59 42.19 -2.08 7.19
C ILE A 59 41.20 -2.98 7.97
N ALA A 60 41.61 -4.20 8.31
CA ALA A 60 40.74 -5.11 9.09
C ALA A 60 40.45 -4.57 10.49
N ALA A 61 41.43 -4.01 11.20
CA ALA A 61 41.24 -3.37 12.49
C ALA A 61 40.27 -2.17 12.38
N TRP A 62 40.51 -1.29 11.41
CA TRP A 62 39.62 -0.17 11.17
C TRP A 62 38.18 -0.59 10.84
N GLN A 63 37.98 -1.63 10.02
CA GLN A 63 36.65 -2.15 9.69
C GLN A 63 35.95 -2.75 10.92
N ALA A 64 36.69 -3.40 11.83
CA ALA A 64 36.15 -3.94 13.07
C ALA A 64 35.68 -2.81 14.02
N GLU A 65 36.45 -1.71 14.10
CA GLU A 65 36.11 -0.55 14.91
C GLU A 65 35.03 0.34 14.27
N ASN A 66 34.92 0.34 12.93
CA ASN A 66 33.99 1.13 12.16
C ASN A 66 33.05 0.22 11.33
N PRO A 67 32.20 -0.59 11.98
CA PRO A 67 31.27 -1.43 11.22
C PRO A 67 30.37 -0.55 10.32
N PRO A 68 30.00 -1.02 9.11
CA PRO A 68 29.14 -0.28 8.21
C PRO A 68 27.89 0.17 8.94
N ARG A 69 27.69 1.49 9.05
CA ARG A 69 26.44 2.00 9.60
C ARG A 69 25.30 1.43 8.79
N PRO A 70 24.29 0.82 9.43
CA PRO A 70 23.08 0.45 8.74
C PRO A 70 22.59 1.67 7.96
N ALA A 71 22.26 1.51 6.67
CA ALA A 71 21.69 2.60 5.89
C ALA A 71 20.53 3.19 6.67
N GLU A 72 20.57 4.49 6.95
CA GLU A 72 19.44 5.15 7.62
C GLU A 72 18.18 4.85 6.82
N PRO A 73 17.12 4.32 7.46
CA PRO A 73 15.89 4.08 6.75
C PRO A 73 15.43 5.41 6.14
N PRO A 74 14.96 5.41 4.89
CA PRO A 74 14.51 6.63 4.23
C PRO A 74 13.51 7.36 5.15
N PRO A 75 13.55 8.69 5.23
CA PRO A 75 12.71 9.47 6.12
C PRO A 75 11.25 9.07 5.88
N ARG A 76 10.61 8.55 6.91
CA ARG A 76 9.20 8.17 6.85
C ARG A 76 8.39 9.45 6.81
N LEU A 77 7.58 9.63 5.76
CA LEU A 77 6.63 10.72 5.73
C LEU A 77 5.68 10.61 6.92
N PRO A 78 5.40 11.70 7.62
CA PRO A 78 4.43 11.68 8.72
C PRO A 78 3.08 11.21 8.18
N LEU A 79 2.35 10.41 8.97
CA LEU A 79 1.02 9.94 8.58
C LEU A 79 0.06 11.12 8.48
N ALA A 80 -0.84 11.11 7.50
CA ALA A 80 -1.90 12.10 7.35
C ALA A 80 -3.00 11.87 8.40
N ASP A 81 -3.91 12.83 8.53
CA ASP A 81 -5.14 12.63 9.30
C ASP A 81 -6.18 11.89 8.43
N GLY A 82 -6.53 10.67 8.82
CA GLY A 82 -7.54 9.86 8.13
C GLY A 82 -8.97 10.08 8.60
N ARG A 83 -9.19 10.89 9.66
CA ARG A 83 -10.50 11.03 10.34
C ARG A 83 -11.55 11.67 9.45
N LEU A 84 -11.18 12.67 8.65
CA LEU A 84 -12.13 13.35 7.76
C LEU A 84 -12.79 12.39 6.78
N GLY A 85 -12.03 11.49 6.18
CA GLY A 85 -12.56 10.49 5.26
C GLY A 85 -13.45 9.46 5.96
N ALA A 86 -13.05 9.02 7.16
CA ALA A 86 -13.88 8.11 7.97
C ALA A 86 -15.22 8.78 8.37
N ALA A 87 -15.20 10.07 8.77
CA ALA A 87 -16.41 10.81 9.06
C ALA A 87 -17.31 10.94 7.82
N GLY A 88 -16.75 11.26 6.65
CA GLY A 88 -17.49 11.31 5.38
C GLY A 88 -18.14 9.97 5.04
N TYR A 89 -17.41 8.86 5.20
CA TYR A 89 -17.97 7.52 5.02
C TYR A 89 -19.16 7.26 5.94
N VAL A 90 -19.01 7.53 7.24
CA VAL A 90 -20.10 7.35 8.22
C VAL A 90 -21.32 8.20 7.85
N LEU A 91 -21.12 9.47 7.48
CA LEU A 91 -22.22 10.35 7.05
C LEU A 91 -22.97 9.80 5.83
N VAL A 92 -22.23 9.27 4.83
CA VAL A 92 -22.86 8.69 3.63
C VAL A 92 -23.69 7.46 3.99
N VAL A 93 -23.11 6.47 4.70
CA VAL A 93 -23.83 5.21 4.96
C VAL A 93 -24.97 5.40 5.95
N VAL A 94 -24.83 6.28 6.94
CA VAL A 94 -25.93 6.63 7.87
C VAL A 94 -27.02 7.43 7.15
N GLY A 95 -26.63 8.40 6.30
CA GLY A 95 -27.57 9.19 5.51
C GLY A 95 -28.43 8.31 4.59
N VAL A 96 -27.82 7.35 3.90
CA VAL A 96 -28.55 6.38 3.07
C VAL A 96 -29.42 5.46 3.93
N ALA A 97 -28.92 4.96 5.08
CA ALA A 97 -29.73 4.14 5.98
C ALA A 97 -30.98 4.89 6.49
N LEU A 98 -30.85 6.18 6.79
CA LEU A 98 -32.00 7.03 7.16
C LEU A 98 -32.96 7.24 5.97
N ALA A 99 -32.45 7.43 4.76
CA ALA A 99 -33.26 7.54 3.55
C ALA A 99 -34.07 6.26 3.29
N VAL A 100 -33.44 5.08 3.42
CA VAL A 100 -34.10 3.78 3.36
C VAL A 100 -35.21 3.67 4.41
N ALA A 101 -34.91 3.97 5.69
CA ALA A 101 -35.83 3.82 6.81
C ALA A 101 -37.06 4.73 6.71
N ASN A 102 -36.95 5.88 6.02
CA ASN A 102 -38.02 6.85 5.87
C ASN A 102 -38.64 6.88 4.47
N PHE A 103 -38.32 5.92 3.59
CA PHE A 103 -38.81 5.90 2.21
C PHE A 103 -38.63 7.27 1.53
N ALA A 104 -37.47 7.87 1.73
CA ALA A 104 -37.20 9.21 1.22
C ALA A 104 -37.49 9.30 -0.29
N PHE A 105 -38.15 10.39 -0.70
CA PHE A 105 -38.64 10.61 -2.08
C PHE A 105 -39.63 9.56 -2.59
N ASP A 106 -40.41 8.94 -1.68
CA ASP A 106 -41.39 7.89 -1.98
C ASP A 106 -40.81 6.72 -2.76
N SER A 107 -39.54 6.41 -2.54
CA SER A 107 -38.76 5.42 -3.32
C SER A 107 -38.34 4.25 -2.44
N ASP A 108 -38.29 3.05 -3.03
CA ASP A 108 -37.64 1.87 -2.45
C ASP A 108 -36.14 1.89 -2.76
N TRP A 109 -35.38 2.51 -1.87
CA TRP A 109 -33.94 2.64 -1.98
C TRP A 109 -33.20 1.29 -2.03
N LEU A 110 -33.75 0.26 -1.35
CA LEU A 110 -33.15 -1.08 -1.36
C LEU A 110 -33.28 -1.72 -2.74
N GLU A 111 -34.47 -1.68 -3.32
CA GLU A 111 -34.71 -2.23 -4.66
C GLU A 111 -33.96 -1.44 -5.75
N ALA A 112 -33.99 -0.12 -5.66
CA ALA A 112 -33.35 0.77 -6.62
C ALA A 112 -31.82 0.65 -6.60
N GLY A 113 -31.22 0.43 -5.42
CA GLY A 113 -29.76 0.55 -5.24
C GLY A 113 -28.99 -0.74 -5.01
N ARG A 114 -29.66 -1.89 -4.75
CA ARG A 114 -28.96 -3.16 -4.54
C ARG A 114 -28.23 -3.63 -5.81
N VAL A 115 -27.16 -4.39 -5.64
CA VAL A 115 -26.63 -5.21 -6.73
C VAL A 115 -27.78 -6.12 -7.20
N ASP A 116 -28.05 -6.08 -8.49
CA ASP A 116 -28.93 -7.00 -9.19
C ASP A 116 -28.27 -7.33 -10.52
N GLY A 117 -27.83 -8.57 -10.67
CA GLY A 117 -27.03 -8.97 -11.82
C GLY A 117 -27.77 -8.83 -13.15
N ALA A 118 -29.09 -9.05 -13.19
CA ALA A 118 -29.91 -8.87 -14.38
C ALA A 118 -30.01 -7.40 -14.78
N ALA A 119 -30.28 -6.52 -13.81
CA ALA A 119 -30.36 -5.08 -14.01
C ALA A 119 -28.98 -4.49 -14.45
N MET A 120 -27.90 -4.93 -13.81
CA MET A 120 -26.56 -4.51 -14.20
C MET A 120 -26.19 -4.94 -15.63
N ARG A 121 -26.61 -6.13 -16.06
CA ARG A 121 -26.48 -6.57 -17.45
C ARG A 121 -27.30 -5.72 -18.41
N ALA A 122 -28.45 -5.23 -17.98
CA ALA A 122 -29.29 -4.32 -18.76
C ALA A 122 -28.74 -2.87 -18.82
N GLY A 123 -27.65 -2.58 -18.11
CA GLY A 123 -26.96 -1.28 -18.15
C GLY A 123 -26.98 -0.50 -16.84
N GLU A 124 -27.57 -1.01 -15.75
CA GLU A 124 -27.68 -0.32 -14.48
C GLU A 124 -26.41 -0.47 -13.61
N TRP A 125 -25.25 -0.10 -14.20
CA TRP A 125 -23.93 -0.28 -13.56
C TRP A 125 -23.71 0.54 -12.30
N TRP A 126 -24.50 1.61 -12.09
CA TRP A 126 -24.48 2.39 -10.85
C TRP A 126 -24.78 1.55 -9.60
N ARG A 127 -25.47 0.42 -9.74
CA ARG A 127 -25.78 -0.52 -8.65
C ARG A 127 -24.52 -1.08 -7.98
N ALA A 128 -23.41 -1.16 -8.72
CA ALA A 128 -22.13 -1.54 -8.12
C ALA A 128 -21.64 -0.55 -7.06
N VAL A 129 -22.06 0.73 -7.16
CA VAL A 129 -21.72 1.80 -6.21
C VAL A 129 -22.78 1.95 -5.15
N THR A 130 -24.07 2.06 -5.53
CA THR A 130 -25.18 2.30 -4.58
C THR A 130 -25.30 1.19 -3.54
N ALA A 131 -25.09 -0.06 -3.94
CA ALA A 131 -25.13 -1.21 -3.04
C ALA A 131 -24.09 -1.14 -1.90
N LEU A 132 -22.96 -0.45 -2.12
CA LEU A 132 -21.94 -0.22 -1.08
C LEU A 132 -22.41 0.71 0.04
N THR A 133 -23.54 1.37 -0.13
CA THR A 133 -24.11 2.28 0.88
C THR A 133 -25.34 1.71 1.57
N LEU A 134 -25.86 0.56 1.11
CA LEU A 134 -27.04 -0.11 1.62
C LEU A 134 -26.70 -1.16 2.68
N HIS A 135 -27.61 -1.37 3.62
CA HIS A 135 -27.45 -2.32 4.71
C HIS A 135 -28.78 -3.03 5.01
N ALA A 136 -28.71 -4.34 5.32
CA ALA A 136 -29.87 -5.16 5.57
C ALA A 136 -30.52 -4.87 6.94
N ASP A 137 -29.68 -4.55 7.92
CA ASP A 137 -30.09 -4.32 9.31
C ASP A 137 -29.08 -3.46 10.06
N LEU A 138 -29.43 -3.09 11.30
CA LEU A 138 -28.58 -2.24 12.15
C LEU A 138 -27.25 -2.90 12.51
N GLN A 139 -27.23 -4.22 12.75
CA GLN A 139 -25.98 -4.94 13.07
C GLN A 139 -25.02 -4.90 11.91
N HIS A 140 -25.53 -5.11 10.68
CA HIS A 140 -24.74 -5.03 9.44
C HIS A 140 -24.19 -3.60 9.23
N LEU A 141 -25.02 -2.56 9.45
CA LEU A 141 -24.60 -1.17 9.36
C LEU A 141 -23.49 -0.84 10.37
N VAL A 142 -23.69 -1.19 11.66
CA VAL A 142 -22.72 -0.88 12.73
C VAL A 142 -21.38 -1.60 12.50
N GLY A 143 -21.43 -2.87 12.09
CA GLY A 143 -20.23 -3.63 11.75
C GLY A 143 -19.43 -2.98 10.61
N ASN A 144 -20.11 -2.56 9.54
CA ASN A 144 -19.48 -1.88 8.42
C ASN A 144 -18.96 -0.49 8.79
N ILE A 145 -19.67 0.28 9.60
CA ILE A 145 -19.18 1.56 10.12
C ILE A 145 -17.91 1.36 10.91
N PHE A 146 -17.85 0.38 11.81
CA PHE A 146 -16.69 0.11 12.64
C PHE A 146 -15.46 -0.29 11.78
N PHE A 147 -15.58 -1.36 11.01
CA PHE A 147 -14.44 -1.86 10.22
C PHE A 147 -14.09 -0.92 9.05
N GLY A 148 -15.08 -0.31 8.40
CA GLY A 148 -14.85 0.66 7.33
C GLY A 148 -14.13 1.91 7.84
N SER A 149 -14.55 2.48 8.97
CA SER A 149 -13.87 3.60 9.61
C SER A 149 -12.44 3.24 10.03
N LEU A 150 -12.25 2.02 10.57
CA LEU A 150 -10.95 1.53 10.99
C LEU A 150 -10.01 1.37 9.78
N PHE A 151 -10.37 0.55 8.80
CA PHE A 151 -9.49 0.25 7.66
C PHE A 151 -9.37 1.43 6.70
N GLY A 152 -10.49 2.09 6.36
CA GLY A 152 -10.49 3.28 5.51
C GLY A 152 -9.78 4.46 6.17
N GLY A 153 -9.95 4.64 7.48
CA GLY A 153 -9.22 5.64 8.26
C GLY A 153 -7.70 5.39 8.26
N PHE A 154 -7.26 4.14 8.46
CA PHE A 154 -5.84 3.79 8.32
C PHE A 154 -5.33 3.98 6.89
N ALA A 155 -6.08 3.61 5.85
CA ALA A 155 -5.71 3.89 4.47
C ALA A 155 -5.56 5.41 4.24
N GLY A 156 -6.46 6.22 4.80
CA GLY A 156 -6.40 7.68 4.80
C GLY A 156 -5.14 8.24 5.46
N ARG A 157 -4.61 7.59 6.49
CA ARG A 157 -3.34 7.99 7.11
C ARG A 157 -2.13 7.79 6.17
N TYR A 158 -2.19 6.79 5.30
CA TYR A 158 -1.12 6.54 4.31
C TYR A 158 -1.23 7.44 3.08
N LEU A 159 -2.43 7.55 2.49
CA LEU A 159 -2.64 8.21 1.19
C LEU A 159 -3.28 9.60 1.28
N GLY A 160 -3.79 9.98 2.46
CA GLY A 160 -4.72 11.09 2.63
C GLY A 160 -6.18 10.64 2.44
N SER A 161 -7.11 11.34 3.09
CA SER A 161 -8.53 10.94 3.17
C SER A 161 -9.21 10.85 1.79
N GLY A 162 -9.04 11.87 0.94
CA GLY A 162 -9.71 11.90 -0.37
C GLY A 162 -9.28 10.76 -1.28
N MET A 163 -7.96 10.59 -1.46
CA MET A 163 -7.41 9.56 -2.32
C MET A 163 -7.72 8.15 -1.81
N ALA A 164 -7.59 7.91 -0.51
CA ALA A 164 -7.87 6.60 0.07
C ALA A 164 -9.33 6.18 -0.16
N TRP A 165 -10.29 7.07 0.12
CA TRP A 165 -11.71 6.75 -0.03
C TRP A 165 -12.15 6.67 -1.48
N LEU A 166 -11.55 7.44 -2.40
CA LEU A 166 -11.77 7.25 -3.84
C LEU A 166 -11.31 5.85 -4.28
N LEU A 167 -10.12 5.42 -3.89
CA LEU A 167 -9.60 4.09 -4.23
C LEU A 167 -10.44 2.97 -3.59
N VAL A 168 -10.87 3.13 -2.34
CA VAL A 168 -11.74 2.18 -1.65
C VAL A 168 -13.08 2.05 -2.35
N LEU A 169 -13.70 3.18 -2.74
CA LEU A 169 -14.97 3.19 -3.47
C LEU A 169 -14.83 2.48 -4.82
N LEU A 170 -13.84 2.86 -5.61
CA LEU A 170 -13.62 2.27 -6.94
C LEU A 170 -13.28 0.78 -6.85
N ALA A 171 -12.44 0.38 -5.89
CA ALA A 171 -12.11 -1.04 -5.69
C ALA A 171 -13.32 -1.84 -5.18
N GLY A 172 -14.14 -1.27 -4.28
CA GLY A 172 -15.38 -1.90 -3.84
C GLY A 172 -16.36 -2.08 -4.99
N ALA A 173 -16.60 -1.04 -5.80
CA ALA A 173 -17.45 -1.13 -6.98
C ALA A 173 -16.92 -2.16 -7.99
N THR A 174 -15.60 -2.19 -8.23
CA THR A 174 -14.96 -3.21 -9.07
C THR A 174 -15.18 -4.62 -8.52
N GLY A 175 -15.06 -4.79 -7.20
CA GLY A 175 -15.35 -6.07 -6.52
C GLY A 175 -16.78 -6.54 -6.77
N ASN A 176 -17.77 -5.65 -6.64
CA ASN A 176 -19.17 -5.95 -6.93
C ASN A 176 -19.38 -6.35 -8.41
N VAL A 177 -18.76 -5.62 -9.35
CA VAL A 177 -18.85 -5.96 -10.80
C VAL A 177 -18.26 -7.35 -11.07
N ILE A 178 -17.05 -7.63 -10.57
CA ILE A 178 -16.41 -8.94 -10.75
C ILE A 178 -17.28 -10.04 -10.15
N ASN A 179 -17.82 -9.81 -8.95
CA ASN A 179 -18.67 -10.79 -8.26
C ASN A 179 -19.91 -11.13 -9.08
N VAL A 180 -20.63 -10.15 -9.61
CA VAL A 180 -21.79 -10.36 -10.49
C VAL A 180 -21.42 -11.15 -11.75
N VAL A 181 -20.30 -10.81 -12.39
CA VAL A 181 -19.85 -11.51 -13.60
C VAL A 181 -19.56 -12.99 -13.33
N LEU A 182 -19.02 -13.31 -12.14
CA LEU A 182 -18.62 -14.67 -11.79
C LEU A 182 -19.74 -15.49 -11.12
N GLN A 183 -20.60 -14.84 -10.32
CA GLN A 183 -21.73 -15.50 -9.65
C GLN A 183 -22.94 -15.72 -10.56
N GLY A 184 -23.03 -14.95 -11.63
CA GLY A 184 -24.17 -14.99 -12.55
C GLY A 184 -25.16 -13.85 -12.32
N PHE A 185 -26.08 -13.72 -13.27
CA PHE A 185 -26.97 -12.56 -13.35
C PHE A 185 -28.19 -12.63 -12.41
N ASP A 186 -28.43 -13.75 -11.72
CA ASP A 186 -29.43 -13.86 -10.66
C ASP A 186 -28.93 -13.39 -9.31
N HIS A 187 -27.65 -13.00 -9.22
CA HIS A 187 -26.99 -12.59 -7.99
C HIS A 187 -27.53 -11.24 -7.50
N ARG A 188 -27.81 -11.17 -6.20
CA ARG A 188 -28.26 -9.96 -5.50
C ARG A 188 -27.48 -9.75 -4.23
N ALA A 189 -27.01 -8.52 -3.99
CA ALA A 189 -26.21 -8.19 -2.81
C ALA A 189 -26.39 -6.72 -2.38
N ILE A 190 -26.17 -6.47 -1.09
CA ILE A 190 -26.04 -5.14 -0.49
C ILE A 190 -24.97 -5.17 0.59
N GLY A 191 -24.34 -4.04 0.85
CA GLY A 191 -23.45 -3.87 1.98
C GLY A 191 -22.16 -3.12 1.62
N ALA A 192 -21.73 -2.26 2.54
CA ALA A 192 -20.42 -1.61 2.43
C ALA A 192 -19.26 -2.59 2.57
N SER A 193 -19.51 -3.83 2.95
CA SER A 193 -18.48 -4.82 3.28
C SER A 193 -17.51 -5.07 2.13
N THR A 194 -17.95 -5.08 0.86
CA THR A 194 -17.06 -5.17 -0.30
C THR A 194 -16.03 -4.04 -0.31
N ALA A 195 -16.43 -2.80 -0.01
CA ALA A 195 -15.53 -1.66 0.13
C ALA A 195 -14.67 -1.73 1.41
N VAL A 196 -15.19 -2.27 2.50
CA VAL A 196 -14.44 -2.51 3.75
C VAL A 196 -13.30 -3.50 3.50
N PHE A 197 -13.56 -4.60 2.78
CA PHE A 197 -12.51 -5.54 2.40
C PHE A 197 -11.58 -4.99 1.33
N ALA A 198 -12.05 -4.11 0.44
CA ALA A 198 -11.18 -3.36 -0.46
C ALA A 198 -10.21 -2.45 0.33
N ALA A 199 -10.67 -1.76 1.39
CA ALA A 199 -9.80 -0.99 2.27
C ALA A 199 -8.75 -1.86 2.98
N LEU A 200 -9.13 -3.06 3.42
CA LEU A 200 -8.22 -4.03 4.03
C LEU A 200 -7.16 -4.52 3.03
N GLY A 201 -7.54 -4.85 1.79
CA GLY A 201 -6.63 -5.22 0.72
C GLY A 201 -5.65 -4.10 0.36
N LEU A 202 -6.16 -2.87 0.23
CA LEU A 202 -5.38 -1.65 0.00
C LEU A 202 -4.31 -1.46 1.09
N LEU A 203 -4.68 -1.60 2.36
CA LEU A 203 -3.77 -1.51 3.50
C LEU A 203 -2.70 -2.59 3.48
N GLY A 204 -3.08 -3.84 3.20
CA GLY A 204 -2.15 -4.96 3.06
C GLY A 204 -1.06 -4.69 2.02
N ALA A 205 -1.47 -4.17 0.84
CA ALA A 205 -0.56 -3.81 -0.25
C ALA A 205 0.37 -2.65 0.13
N LEU A 206 -0.15 -1.56 0.70
CA LEU A 206 0.64 -0.39 1.10
C LEU A 206 1.66 -0.75 2.19
N ALA A 207 1.24 -1.53 3.19
CA ALA A 207 2.11 -1.98 4.26
C ALA A 207 3.20 -2.94 3.75
N TRP A 208 2.88 -3.83 2.80
CA TRP A 208 3.85 -4.68 2.14
C TRP A 208 4.84 -3.85 1.31
N ALA A 209 4.36 -2.90 0.51
CA ALA A 209 5.20 -2.04 -0.30
C ALA A 209 6.20 -1.25 0.54
N GLY A 210 5.79 -0.75 1.70
CA GLY A 210 6.68 -0.06 2.66
C GLY A 210 7.73 -0.97 3.31
N ARG A 211 7.56 -2.28 3.24
CA ARG A 211 8.46 -3.27 3.85
C ARG A 211 9.27 -4.09 2.85
N ARG A 212 8.95 -4.02 1.54
CA ARG A 212 9.55 -4.89 0.51
C ARG A 212 11.07 -4.79 0.40
N ALA A 213 11.65 -3.63 0.68
CA ALA A 213 13.09 -3.36 0.66
C ALA A 213 13.79 -3.59 2.01
N SER A 214 13.06 -4.04 3.05
CA SER A 214 13.65 -4.29 4.37
C SER A 214 14.61 -5.50 4.34
N ALA A 215 15.74 -5.36 5.03
CA ALA A 215 16.67 -6.46 5.30
C ALA A 215 16.10 -7.49 6.31
N GLN A 216 15.05 -7.12 7.04
CA GLN A 216 14.36 -8.02 7.97
C GLN A 216 13.62 -9.10 7.17
N GLY A 217 13.83 -10.36 7.41
CA GLY A 217 13.41 -11.54 6.67
C GLY A 217 12.01 -11.54 6.01
N ARG A 218 11.70 -12.60 5.27
CA ARG A 218 10.46 -12.69 4.48
C ARG A 218 9.17 -12.51 5.29
N TRP A 219 9.13 -12.98 6.53
CA TRP A 219 7.95 -12.88 7.40
C TRP A 219 7.60 -11.42 7.74
N TYR A 220 8.60 -10.59 7.98
CA TYR A 220 8.36 -9.15 8.20
C TYR A 220 7.78 -8.47 6.95
N ARG A 221 8.24 -8.85 5.76
CA ARG A 221 7.76 -8.28 4.48
C ARG A 221 6.33 -8.70 4.16
N TRP A 222 6.01 -9.99 4.32
CA TRP A 222 4.72 -10.55 3.96
C TRP A 222 3.68 -10.50 5.08
N GLY A 223 4.09 -10.28 6.32
CA GLY A 223 3.20 -10.20 7.49
C GLY A 223 1.94 -9.36 7.29
N PRO A 224 2.01 -8.15 6.70
CA PRO A 224 0.82 -7.34 6.46
C PRO A 224 -0.21 -7.99 5.53
N VAL A 225 0.25 -8.64 4.45
CA VAL A 225 -0.65 -9.32 3.50
C VAL A 225 -1.23 -10.57 4.15
N ILE A 226 -0.42 -11.36 4.86
CA ILE A 226 -0.88 -12.53 5.58
C ILE A 226 -1.91 -12.14 6.65
N GLY A 227 -1.64 -11.07 7.42
CA GLY A 227 -2.58 -10.55 8.42
C GLY A 227 -3.89 -10.06 7.80
N ALA A 228 -3.82 -9.39 6.66
CA ALA A 228 -5.01 -8.94 5.94
C ALA A 228 -5.85 -10.12 5.41
N VAL A 229 -5.20 -11.15 4.86
CA VAL A 229 -5.89 -12.40 4.43
C VAL A 229 -6.50 -13.13 5.63
N ALA A 230 -5.78 -13.21 6.75
CA ALA A 230 -6.32 -13.82 7.98
C ALA A 230 -7.54 -13.06 8.51
N LEU A 231 -7.52 -11.72 8.49
CA LEU A 231 -8.68 -10.90 8.85
C LEU A 231 -9.84 -11.10 7.88
N LEU A 232 -9.60 -11.16 6.57
CA LEU A 232 -10.63 -11.49 5.58
C LEU A 232 -11.25 -12.86 5.90
N ALA A 233 -10.45 -13.88 6.13
CA ALA A 233 -10.94 -15.21 6.46
C ALA A 233 -11.75 -15.25 7.77
N PHE A 234 -11.31 -14.51 8.79
CA PHE A 234 -11.97 -14.50 10.09
C PHE A 234 -13.26 -13.67 10.11
N THR A 235 -13.27 -12.50 9.45
CA THR A 235 -14.40 -11.57 9.50
C THR A 235 -15.29 -11.62 8.26
N GLY A 236 -14.77 -12.12 7.13
CA GLY A 236 -15.44 -12.10 5.83
C GLY A 236 -16.26 -13.34 5.51
N THR A 237 -16.22 -14.38 6.33
CA THR A 237 -16.88 -15.68 6.07
C THR A 237 -18.00 -16.00 7.05
N GLY A 238 -18.26 -15.14 8.03
CA GLY A 238 -19.25 -15.38 9.08
C GLY A 238 -20.67 -14.95 8.67
N GLY A 239 -21.65 -15.85 8.86
CA GLY A 239 -23.08 -15.59 8.67
C GLY A 239 -23.67 -16.20 7.40
N GLU A 240 -24.90 -16.74 7.50
CA GLU A 240 -25.60 -17.44 6.40
C GLU A 240 -25.92 -16.53 5.19
N ARG A 241 -25.95 -15.20 5.39
CA ARG A 241 -26.25 -14.20 4.36
C ARG A 241 -25.01 -13.43 3.89
N THR A 242 -23.83 -13.95 4.18
CA THR A 242 -22.56 -13.27 3.81
C THR A 242 -22.17 -13.57 2.38
N ASP A 243 -22.00 -12.53 1.56
CA ASP A 243 -21.47 -12.64 0.20
C ASP A 243 -19.95 -12.74 0.24
N ILE A 244 -19.46 -13.98 0.45
CA ILE A 244 -18.00 -14.28 0.50
C ILE A 244 -17.32 -13.88 -0.80
N GLY A 245 -17.99 -14.06 -1.94
CA GLY A 245 -17.46 -13.69 -3.26
C GLY A 245 -17.20 -12.18 -3.35
N ALA A 246 -18.16 -11.35 -2.97
CA ALA A 246 -17.99 -9.91 -2.95
C ALA A 246 -16.84 -9.46 -2.03
N HIS A 247 -16.71 -10.08 -0.85
CA HIS A 247 -15.61 -9.81 0.08
C HIS A 247 -14.24 -10.14 -0.53
N LEU A 248 -14.11 -11.30 -1.17
CA LEU A 248 -12.88 -11.74 -1.82
C LEU A 248 -12.49 -10.82 -2.97
N TRP A 249 -13.46 -10.48 -3.83
CA TRP A 249 -13.18 -9.62 -4.99
C TRP A 249 -12.96 -8.16 -4.59
N GLY A 250 -13.64 -7.67 -3.57
CA GLY A 250 -13.35 -6.38 -2.96
C GLY A 250 -11.92 -6.31 -2.44
N PHE A 251 -11.52 -7.31 -1.66
CA PHE A 251 -10.14 -7.43 -1.14
C PHE A 251 -9.11 -7.49 -2.27
N ALA A 252 -9.32 -8.31 -3.29
CA ALA A 252 -8.41 -8.45 -4.42
C ALA A 252 -8.27 -7.13 -5.22
N ALA A 253 -9.40 -6.45 -5.50
CA ALA A 253 -9.40 -5.15 -6.15
C ALA A 253 -8.68 -4.08 -5.31
N GLY A 254 -8.91 -4.09 -3.99
CA GLY A 254 -8.22 -3.21 -3.05
C GLY A 254 -6.72 -3.46 -2.99
N LEU A 255 -6.29 -4.73 -2.98
CA LEU A 255 -4.88 -5.11 -3.06
C LEU A 255 -4.24 -4.56 -4.34
N GLY A 256 -4.90 -4.73 -5.50
CA GLY A 256 -4.45 -4.18 -6.78
C GLY A 256 -4.34 -2.66 -6.75
N ALA A 257 -5.36 -1.96 -6.24
CA ALA A 257 -5.36 -0.51 -6.08
C ALA A 257 -4.22 -0.02 -5.17
N GLY A 258 -3.95 -0.75 -4.08
CA GLY A 258 -2.84 -0.44 -3.17
C GLY A 258 -1.46 -0.64 -3.80
N LEU A 259 -1.28 -1.70 -4.61
CA LEU A 259 -0.05 -1.91 -5.37
C LEU A 259 0.18 -0.79 -6.40
N LEU A 260 -0.87 -0.37 -7.12
CA LEU A 260 -0.81 0.76 -8.04
C LEU A 260 -0.49 2.08 -7.31
N ALA A 261 -1.16 2.36 -6.19
CA ALA A 261 -0.86 3.53 -5.38
C ALA A 261 0.58 3.55 -4.84
N ALA A 262 1.15 2.38 -4.53
CA ALA A 262 2.50 2.26 -3.99
C ALA A 262 3.62 2.56 -5.00
N VAL A 263 3.35 2.59 -6.30
CA VAL A 263 4.33 3.00 -7.33
C VAL A 263 4.25 4.49 -7.65
N LEU A 264 3.22 5.19 -7.16
CA LEU A 264 3.06 6.63 -7.35
C LEU A 264 3.77 7.42 -6.24
N PRO A 265 4.28 8.62 -6.54
CA PRO A 265 4.89 9.48 -5.52
C PRO A 265 3.85 9.91 -4.49
N VAL A 266 3.94 9.37 -3.26
CA VAL A 266 2.97 9.65 -2.19
C VAL A 266 2.87 11.15 -1.87
N GLN A 267 3.95 11.92 -2.06
CA GLN A 267 3.95 13.38 -1.89
C GLN A 267 2.98 14.07 -2.87
N VAL A 268 2.86 13.56 -4.09
CA VAL A 268 1.90 14.07 -5.09
C VAL A 268 0.48 13.69 -4.70
N LEU A 269 0.26 12.41 -4.35
CA LEU A 269 -1.05 11.94 -3.92
C LEU A 269 -1.58 12.73 -2.72
N ARG A 270 -0.71 13.13 -1.80
CA ARG A 270 -1.06 13.84 -0.55
C ARG A 270 -1.16 15.36 -0.67
N ARG A 271 -1.01 15.95 -1.88
CA ARG A 271 -1.24 17.38 -2.10
C ARG A 271 -2.69 17.74 -1.80
N SER A 272 -2.93 18.86 -1.12
CA SER A 272 -4.28 19.30 -0.71
C SER A 272 -5.27 19.36 -1.88
N GLY A 273 -4.87 19.91 -3.01
CA GLY A 273 -5.70 19.94 -4.22
C GLY A 273 -6.06 18.56 -4.75
N VAL A 274 -5.12 17.60 -4.75
CA VAL A 274 -5.38 16.21 -5.15
C VAL A 274 -6.36 15.54 -4.18
N GLN A 275 -6.18 15.78 -2.90
CA GLN A 275 -7.07 15.23 -1.86
C GLN A 275 -8.50 15.78 -1.98
N ALA A 276 -8.63 17.11 -2.17
CA ALA A 276 -9.93 17.74 -2.36
C ALA A 276 -10.63 17.21 -3.62
N LEU A 277 -9.91 17.16 -4.75
CA LEU A 277 -10.45 16.64 -6.00
C LEU A 277 -10.86 15.17 -5.87
N ALA A 278 -10.02 14.32 -5.30
CA ALA A 278 -10.32 12.91 -5.10
C ALA A 278 -11.55 12.70 -4.20
N GLY A 279 -11.66 13.46 -3.10
CA GLY A 279 -12.83 13.44 -2.23
C GLY A 279 -14.11 13.90 -2.93
N LEU A 280 -14.04 14.99 -3.70
CA LEU A 280 -15.18 15.48 -4.49
C LEU A 280 -15.60 14.48 -5.56
N VAL A 281 -14.63 13.83 -6.25
CA VAL A 281 -14.93 12.79 -7.23
C VAL A 281 -15.60 11.60 -6.55
N ALA A 282 -15.11 11.15 -5.40
CA ALA A 282 -15.73 10.04 -4.67
C ALA A 282 -17.18 10.34 -4.27
N LEU A 283 -17.44 11.53 -3.71
CA LEU A 283 -18.79 11.96 -3.36
C LEU A 283 -19.68 12.15 -4.60
N GLY A 284 -19.12 12.72 -5.68
CA GLY A 284 -19.81 12.88 -6.96
C GLY A 284 -20.22 11.56 -7.59
N VAL A 285 -19.35 10.53 -7.53
CA VAL A 285 -19.67 9.18 -8.01
C VAL A 285 -20.84 8.57 -7.22
N VAL A 286 -20.82 8.67 -5.89
CA VAL A 286 -21.94 8.17 -5.05
C VAL A 286 -23.22 8.94 -5.32
N ALA A 287 -23.17 10.27 -5.37
CA ALA A 287 -24.33 11.10 -5.65
C ALA A 287 -24.93 10.82 -7.04
N SER A 288 -24.08 10.76 -8.08
CA SER A 288 -24.53 10.45 -9.45
C SER A 288 -25.14 9.05 -9.54
N ALA A 289 -24.55 8.05 -8.86
CA ALA A 289 -25.08 6.70 -8.84
C ALA A 289 -26.49 6.66 -8.22
N TRP A 290 -26.72 7.39 -7.12
CA TRP A 290 -28.04 7.49 -6.51
C TRP A 290 -29.04 8.31 -7.35
N LEU A 291 -28.61 9.39 -8.00
CA LEU A 291 -29.46 10.12 -8.93
C LEU A 291 -29.94 9.24 -10.07
N LEU A 292 -29.08 8.38 -10.63
CA LEU A 292 -29.45 7.42 -11.68
C LEU A 292 -30.36 6.30 -11.15
N ALA A 293 -30.16 5.87 -9.90
CA ALA A 293 -30.97 4.80 -9.31
C ALA A 293 -32.41 5.24 -8.98
N LEU A 294 -32.61 6.54 -8.72
CA LEU A 294 -33.90 7.11 -8.31
C LEU A 294 -34.62 7.86 -9.46
N ALA A 295 -34.02 7.91 -10.66
CA ALA A 295 -34.61 8.51 -11.86
C ALA A 295 -35.58 7.52 -12.55
#